data_b10d7421722b95315a72377c6cbc513d
#
_entry.id   b10d7421722b95315a72377c6cbc513d
#
_cell.length_a   1.000
_cell.length_b   1.000
_cell.length_c   1.000
_cell.angle_alpha   90.00
_cell.angle_beta   90.00
_cell.angle_gamma   90.00
#
_symmetry.space_group_name_H-M   'P 1'
#
loop_
_entity.id
_entity.type
_entity.pdbx_description
1 polymer ?
#
loop_
_entity_poly.entity_id
_entity_poly.type
_entity_poly.pdbx_seq_one_letter_code
_entity_poly.pdbx_strand_id
1 'polypeptide(L)'
;HTAMQIVKELGIKINHDDYLVLSKEYIDSQQHPMKVLGEPRRPDAERAMARGFVVADCLYGFACNPCSFACPHGAITKSSTSTVPVIDYGRCIGCMECVYQCPGLASFGYDLKKEKLFLPVEYEVKEGEQVWLVNNNGERLGEGVVEKILHKPNNTLVACVKSQTIQAGDLTKVRGFIVKDKYPEPLEF
;
A
#
# COMPACT_ATOMS: atom_id res chain seq x y z
N HIS A 1 -22.13 12.31 9.66
CA HIS A 1 -21.50 13.59 10.02
C HIS A 1 -20.00 13.46 9.90
N THR A 2 -19.36 14.31 9.10
CA THR A 2 -17.89 14.37 9.02
C THR A 2 -17.35 15.12 10.24
N ALA A 3 -16.11 14.84 10.65
CA ALA A 3 -15.44 15.54 11.76
C ALA A 3 -15.53 17.07 11.65
N MET A 4 -15.42 17.61 10.43
CA MET A 4 -15.58 19.03 10.13
C MET A 4 -16.97 19.57 10.42
N GLN A 5 -18.01 18.76 10.25
CA GLN A 5 -19.40 19.14 10.53
C GLN A 5 -19.65 19.26 12.04
N ILE A 6 -19.09 18.33 12.82
CA ILE A 6 -19.15 18.35 14.29
C ILE A 6 -18.42 19.60 14.84
N VAL A 7 -17.25 19.92 14.31
CA VAL A 7 -16.49 21.11 14.71
C VAL A 7 -17.26 22.39 14.45
N LYS A 8 -17.95 22.46 13.29
CA LYS A 8 -18.80 23.61 12.92
C LYS A 8 -20.02 23.73 13.83
N GLU A 9 -20.67 22.63 14.17
CA GLU A 9 -21.81 22.58 15.09
C GLU A 9 -21.44 22.97 16.52
N LEU A 10 -20.22 22.67 16.94
CA LEU A 10 -19.68 23.08 18.25
C LEU A 10 -19.21 24.53 18.28
N GLY A 11 -19.29 25.29 17.17
CA GLY A 11 -18.87 26.68 17.08
C GLY A 11 -17.36 26.89 17.20
N ILE A 12 -16.56 25.83 17.04
CA ILE A 12 -15.11 25.88 17.11
C ILE A 12 -14.59 26.48 15.79
N LYS A 13 -13.96 27.62 15.86
CA LYS A 13 -13.25 28.21 14.72
C LYS A 13 -11.89 27.53 14.63
N ILE A 14 -11.71 26.69 13.62
CA ILE A 14 -10.40 26.15 13.27
C ILE A 14 -9.77 27.10 12.26
N ASN A 15 -8.66 27.72 12.63
CA ASN A 15 -7.77 28.33 11.66
C ASN A 15 -6.89 27.22 11.06
N HIS A 16 -6.81 27.18 9.74
CA HIS A 16 -6.00 26.18 9.02
C HIS A 16 -4.53 26.20 9.46
N ASP A 17 -4.01 27.40 9.72
CA ASP A 17 -2.62 27.58 10.14
C ASP A 17 -2.38 27.08 11.58
N ASP A 18 -3.35 27.29 12.49
CA ASP A 18 -3.30 26.76 13.86
C ASP A 18 -3.35 25.23 13.87
N TYR A 19 -4.12 24.61 12.97
CA TYR A 19 -4.18 23.15 12.84
C TYR A 19 -2.84 22.57 12.37
N LEU A 20 -2.20 23.22 11.41
CA LEU A 20 -0.87 22.81 10.93
C LEU A 20 0.21 22.96 12.02
N VAL A 21 0.17 24.06 12.79
CA VAL A 21 1.09 24.28 13.92
C VAL A 21 0.85 23.23 15.02
N LEU A 22 -0.41 23.03 15.42
CA LEU A 22 -0.77 22.02 16.43
C LEU A 22 -0.39 20.60 16.00
N SER A 23 -0.60 20.25 14.72
CA SER A 23 -0.22 18.92 14.22
C SER A 23 1.28 18.75 14.19
N LYS A 24 2.06 19.77 13.88
CA LYS A 24 3.52 19.75 13.90
C LYS A 24 4.05 19.70 15.33
N GLU A 25 3.57 20.55 16.24
CA GLU A 25 3.91 20.51 17.65
C GLU A 25 3.46 19.22 18.29
N TYR A 26 2.30 18.67 17.93
CA TYR A 26 1.83 17.36 18.40
C TYR A 26 2.73 16.23 17.88
N ILE A 27 3.15 16.26 16.64
CA ILE A 27 4.10 15.31 16.07
C ILE A 27 5.47 15.44 16.75
N ASP A 28 5.96 16.67 16.96
CA ASP A 28 7.24 16.95 17.60
C ASP A 28 7.23 16.66 19.11
N SER A 29 6.08 16.86 19.80
CA SER A 29 5.91 16.55 21.23
C SER A 29 5.67 15.07 21.49
N GLN A 30 5.11 14.34 20.54
CA GLN A 30 5.05 12.89 20.56
C GLN A 30 6.45 12.33 20.23
N GLN A 31 7.40 12.57 21.13
CA GLN A 31 8.71 11.88 21.12
C GLN A 31 8.59 10.37 21.41
N HIS A 32 7.46 9.77 21.10
CA HIS A 32 7.47 8.38 20.73
C HIS A 32 8.06 8.36 19.31
N PRO A 33 9.30 7.91 19.14
CA PRO A 33 9.72 7.53 17.83
C PRO A 33 8.67 6.51 17.39
N MET A 34 7.80 6.87 16.45
CA MET A 34 7.06 5.88 15.72
C MET A 34 8.15 4.99 15.17
N LYS A 35 8.38 3.89 15.89
CA LYS A 35 9.47 2.98 15.59
C LYS A 35 9.10 2.45 14.24
N VAL A 36 9.67 3.07 13.20
CA VAL A 36 9.62 2.51 11.84
C VAL A 36 10.17 1.11 12.01
N LEU A 37 9.29 0.13 11.96
CA LEU A 37 9.58 -1.26 12.34
C LEU A 37 10.42 -1.94 11.26
N GLY A 38 11.40 -1.22 10.71
CA GLY A 38 12.34 -1.71 9.73
C GLY A 38 11.75 -1.75 8.31
N GLU A 39 12.60 -2.03 7.35
CA GLU A 39 12.14 -2.27 5.97
C GLU A 39 11.27 -3.53 5.91
N PRO A 40 10.21 -3.51 5.07
CA PRO A 40 9.36 -4.67 4.90
C PRO A 40 10.17 -5.87 4.40
N ARG A 41 9.98 -7.00 5.05
CA ARG A 41 10.66 -8.24 4.66
C ARG A 41 10.23 -8.65 3.25
N ARG A 42 11.19 -9.12 2.48
CA ARG A 42 11.03 -9.63 1.12
C ARG A 42 11.57 -11.05 1.03
N PRO A 43 11.09 -11.89 0.09
CA PRO A 43 11.72 -13.16 -0.19
C PRO A 43 13.12 -12.93 -0.79
N ASP A 44 13.99 -13.93 -0.73
CA ASP A 44 15.22 -13.93 -1.51
C ASP A 44 14.93 -13.90 -3.02
N ALA A 45 15.95 -13.59 -3.82
CA ALA A 45 15.80 -13.40 -5.25
C ALA A 45 15.29 -14.65 -5.98
N GLU A 46 15.76 -15.83 -5.60
CA GLU A 46 15.33 -17.10 -6.21
C GLU A 46 13.84 -17.34 -5.95
N ARG A 47 13.42 -17.21 -4.69
CA ARG A 47 12.00 -17.35 -4.31
C ARG A 47 11.12 -16.31 -4.95
N ALA A 48 11.58 -15.06 -5.06
CA ALA A 48 10.85 -13.96 -5.69
C ALA A 48 10.59 -14.22 -7.19
N MET A 49 11.53 -14.82 -7.88
CA MET A 49 11.41 -15.18 -9.30
C MET A 49 10.63 -16.48 -9.53
N ALA A 50 10.54 -17.36 -8.53
CA ALA A 50 9.88 -18.65 -8.68
C ALA A 50 8.35 -18.51 -8.79
N ARG A 51 7.75 -17.62 -8.01
CA ARG A 51 6.30 -17.42 -7.97
C ARG A 51 5.94 -16.08 -7.31
N GLY A 52 4.71 -15.62 -7.52
CA GLY A 52 4.18 -14.42 -6.89
C GLY A 52 4.32 -14.41 -5.37
N PHE A 53 4.37 -13.22 -4.80
CA PHE A 53 4.46 -13.00 -3.35
C PHE A 53 3.83 -11.66 -2.97
N VAL A 54 3.70 -11.43 -1.66
CA VAL A 54 3.16 -10.19 -1.11
C VAL A 54 4.19 -9.58 -0.18
N VAL A 55 4.26 -8.25 -0.17
CA VAL A 55 5.00 -7.46 0.82
C VAL A 55 3.97 -6.71 1.66
N ALA A 56 4.07 -6.80 2.97
CA ALA A 56 3.29 -6.00 3.90
C ALA A 56 4.16 -4.85 4.39
N ASP A 57 3.82 -3.64 3.97
CA ASP A 57 4.52 -2.41 4.31
C ASP A 57 3.80 -1.67 5.44
N CYS A 58 3.50 -2.39 6.50
CA CYS A 58 2.88 -1.86 7.70
C CYS A 58 3.94 -1.14 8.54
N LEU A 59 3.98 0.19 8.43
CA LEU A 59 4.97 1.02 9.14
C LEU A 59 4.75 1.06 10.65
N TYR A 60 3.52 0.78 11.11
CA TYR A 60 3.14 0.90 12.52
C TYR A 60 2.40 -0.33 13.01
N GLY A 61 2.56 -0.63 14.28
CA GLY A 61 1.82 -1.67 14.98
C GLY A 61 0.39 -1.26 15.31
N PHE A 62 -0.47 -1.14 14.31
CA PHE A 62 -1.89 -0.95 14.55
C PHE A 62 -2.55 -2.23 15.05
N ALA A 63 -3.59 -2.08 15.86
CA ALA A 63 -4.47 -3.17 16.28
C ALA A 63 -5.31 -3.68 15.10
N CYS A 64 -4.66 -4.30 14.13
CA CYS A 64 -5.23 -4.76 12.87
C CYS A 64 -4.75 -6.18 12.55
N ASN A 65 -5.65 -7.06 12.08
CA ASN A 65 -5.31 -8.46 11.82
C ASN A 65 -5.94 -9.10 10.54
N PRO A 66 -6.65 -8.39 9.65
CA PRO A 66 -7.33 -9.02 8.51
C PRO A 66 -6.40 -9.86 7.61
N CYS A 67 -5.17 -9.41 7.35
CA CYS A 67 -4.24 -10.11 6.46
C CYS A 67 -3.84 -11.50 6.95
N SER A 68 -3.71 -11.72 8.27
CA SER A 68 -3.38 -13.04 8.82
C SER A 68 -4.57 -13.98 8.77
N PHE A 69 -5.78 -13.50 9.03
CA PHE A 69 -7.01 -14.29 8.91
C PHE A 69 -7.35 -14.63 7.45
N ALA A 70 -7.06 -13.71 6.54
CA ALA A 70 -7.34 -13.91 5.11
C ALA A 70 -6.40 -14.91 4.44
N CYS A 71 -5.25 -15.22 5.04
CA CYS A 71 -4.25 -16.08 4.40
C CYS A 71 -4.66 -17.56 4.46
N PRO A 72 -5.12 -18.17 3.33
CA PRO A 72 -5.58 -19.56 3.33
C PRO A 72 -4.44 -20.58 3.57
N HIS A 73 -3.18 -20.13 3.44
CA HIS A 73 -1.99 -20.95 3.63
C HIS A 73 -1.33 -20.72 4.99
N GLY A 74 -1.91 -19.88 5.86
CA GLY A 74 -1.33 -19.53 7.16
C GLY A 74 0.11 -19.01 7.05
N ALA A 75 0.43 -18.32 5.94
CA ALA A 75 1.75 -17.77 5.70
C ALA A 75 1.99 -16.46 6.43
N ILE A 76 0.96 -15.84 7.00
CA ILE A 76 1.06 -14.54 7.68
C ILE A 76 0.78 -14.73 9.15
N THR A 77 1.74 -14.35 9.98
CA THR A 77 1.63 -14.40 11.44
C THR A 77 1.86 -13.03 12.06
N LYS A 78 1.21 -12.79 13.19
CA LYS A 78 1.44 -11.64 14.07
C LYS A 78 1.59 -12.14 15.49
N SER A 79 2.59 -11.69 16.21
CA SER A 79 2.79 -12.06 17.64
C SER A 79 1.76 -11.39 18.55
N SER A 80 1.23 -10.24 18.15
CA SER A 80 0.08 -9.57 18.76
C SER A 80 -0.63 -8.72 17.70
N THR A 81 -1.81 -8.21 18.02
CA THR A 81 -2.55 -7.29 17.13
C THR A 81 -1.77 -6.00 16.82
N SER A 82 -0.88 -5.59 17.74
CA SER A 82 -0.08 -4.37 17.61
C SER A 82 1.31 -4.57 16.96
N THR A 83 1.59 -5.75 16.39
CA THR A 83 2.85 -6.00 15.68
C THR A 83 2.64 -5.98 14.17
N VAL A 84 3.71 -5.72 13.42
CA VAL A 84 3.67 -5.89 11.96
C VAL A 84 3.54 -7.36 11.58
N PRO A 85 2.88 -7.67 10.47
CA PRO A 85 2.77 -9.04 10.00
C PRO A 85 4.15 -9.58 9.56
N VAL A 86 4.41 -10.82 9.89
CA VAL A 86 5.56 -11.58 9.39
C VAL A 86 5.06 -12.58 8.35
N ILE A 87 5.67 -12.54 7.17
CA ILE A 87 5.31 -13.42 6.05
C ILE A 87 6.34 -14.53 5.92
N ASP A 88 5.86 -15.77 6.02
CA ASP A 88 6.62 -16.97 5.66
C ASP A 88 6.54 -17.18 4.14
N TYR A 89 7.60 -16.84 3.44
CA TYR A 89 7.67 -16.96 1.98
C TYR A 89 7.77 -18.39 1.47
N GLY A 90 8.11 -19.35 2.31
CA GLY A 90 8.01 -20.76 1.99
C GLY A 90 6.56 -21.21 1.83
N ARG A 91 5.65 -20.67 2.64
CA ARG A 91 4.21 -20.97 2.62
C ARG A 91 3.40 -20.04 1.73
N CYS A 92 3.86 -18.79 1.52
CA CYS A 92 3.17 -17.83 0.67
C CYS A 92 3.16 -18.29 -0.79
N ILE A 93 2.00 -18.37 -1.42
CA ILE A 93 1.85 -18.73 -2.84
C ILE A 93 1.56 -17.54 -3.76
N GLY A 94 1.43 -16.33 -3.21
CA GLY A 94 1.09 -15.15 -3.99
C GLY A 94 -0.35 -15.10 -4.48
N CYS A 95 -1.31 -15.60 -3.69
CA CYS A 95 -2.74 -15.57 -4.03
C CYS A 95 -3.40 -14.20 -3.90
N MET A 96 -2.73 -13.22 -3.34
CA MET A 96 -3.15 -11.83 -3.13
C MET A 96 -4.33 -11.63 -2.14
N GLU A 97 -4.83 -12.67 -1.46
CA GLU A 97 -5.96 -12.55 -0.53
C GLU A 97 -5.71 -11.49 0.56
N CYS A 98 -4.49 -11.42 1.09
CA CYS A 98 -4.10 -10.42 2.08
C CYS A 98 -4.03 -8.99 1.52
N VAL A 99 -3.87 -8.81 0.20
CA VAL A 99 -3.94 -7.49 -0.45
C VAL A 99 -5.37 -7.01 -0.47
N TYR A 100 -6.33 -7.87 -0.87
CA TYR A 100 -7.75 -7.55 -0.88
C TYR A 100 -8.29 -7.20 0.51
N GLN A 101 -7.79 -7.87 1.54
CA GLN A 101 -8.28 -7.73 2.91
C GLN A 101 -7.59 -6.62 3.71
N CYS A 102 -6.62 -5.92 3.12
CA CYS A 102 -5.88 -4.89 3.83
C CYS A 102 -6.66 -3.57 3.89
N PRO A 103 -7.24 -3.18 5.05
CA PRO A 103 -7.99 -1.93 5.14
C PRO A 103 -7.09 -0.69 5.14
N GLY A 104 -5.79 -0.87 5.43
CA GLY A 104 -4.79 0.20 5.44
C GLY A 104 -4.01 0.32 4.15
N LEU A 105 -4.39 -0.43 3.09
CA LEU A 105 -3.75 -0.41 1.77
C LEU A 105 -2.23 -0.63 1.79
N ALA A 106 -1.74 -1.28 2.84
CA ALA A 106 -0.30 -1.47 3.11
C ALA A 106 0.22 -2.85 2.65
N SER A 107 -0.56 -3.59 1.87
CA SER A 107 -0.15 -4.87 1.30
C SER A 107 -0.08 -4.78 -0.22
N PHE A 108 1.04 -5.20 -0.78
CA PHE A 108 1.35 -5.09 -2.20
C PHE A 108 1.76 -6.45 -2.74
N GLY A 109 1.21 -6.84 -3.89
CA GLY A 109 1.51 -8.10 -4.53
C GLY A 109 2.44 -7.96 -5.71
N TYR A 110 3.29 -8.97 -5.94
CA TYR A 110 4.28 -8.98 -7.00
C TYR A 110 4.35 -10.35 -7.67
N ASP A 111 4.43 -10.36 -8.99
CA ASP A 111 4.84 -11.49 -9.80
C ASP A 111 5.96 -11.02 -10.73
N LEU A 112 7.20 -11.17 -10.27
CA LEU A 112 8.37 -10.63 -10.97
C LEU A 112 8.59 -11.33 -12.31
N LYS A 113 8.28 -12.62 -12.41
CA LYS A 113 8.42 -13.38 -13.65
C LYS A 113 7.49 -12.88 -14.75
N LYS A 114 6.31 -12.39 -14.36
CA LYS A 114 5.30 -11.85 -15.28
C LYS A 114 5.33 -10.33 -15.35
N GLU A 115 6.21 -9.68 -14.58
CA GLU A 115 6.31 -8.21 -14.45
C GLU A 115 4.98 -7.58 -14.00
N LYS A 116 4.24 -8.29 -13.14
CA LYS A 116 2.93 -7.84 -12.65
C LYS A 116 2.97 -7.38 -11.22
N LEU A 117 2.21 -6.34 -10.98
CA LEU A 117 1.99 -5.71 -9.69
C LEU A 117 0.51 -5.84 -9.34
N PHE A 118 0.22 -6.09 -8.07
CA PHE A 118 -1.14 -6.08 -7.52
C PHE A 118 -1.19 -5.01 -6.46
N LEU A 119 -1.74 -3.86 -6.85
CA LEU A 119 -1.69 -2.63 -6.08
C LEU A 119 -3.10 -2.27 -5.60
N PRO A 120 -3.29 -1.90 -4.32
CA PRO A 120 -4.56 -1.39 -3.85
C PRO A 120 -4.92 -0.07 -4.52
N VAL A 121 -6.22 0.18 -4.70
CA VAL A 121 -6.75 1.36 -5.42
C VAL A 121 -7.78 2.07 -4.57
N GLU A 122 -7.66 3.39 -4.43
CA GLU A 122 -8.57 4.26 -3.69
C GLU A 122 -9.41 5.18 -4.61
N TYR A 123 -9.14 5.19 -5.90
CA TYR A 123 -9.79 6.08 -6.85
C TYR A 123 -10.23 5.34 -8.12
N GLU A 124 -11.07 6.00 -8.90
CA GLU A 124 -11.56 5.40 -10.14
C GLU A 124 -10.43 5.23 -11.16
N VAL A 125 -10.25 3.98 -11.59
CA VAL A 125 -9.28 3.55 -12.60
C VAL A 125 -9.95 2.54 -13.52
N LYS A 126 -9.53 2.50 -14.79
CA LYS A 126 -10.07 1.58 -15.80
C LYS A 126 -9.00 0.67 -16.36
N GLU A 127 -9.43 -0.49 -16.82
CA GLU A 127 -8.55 -1.39 -17.57
C GLU A 127 -8.06 -0.71 -18.85
N GLY A 128 -6.79 -0.90 -19.18
CA GLY A 128 -6.12 -0.27 -20.33
C GLY A 128 -5.51 1.11 -20.05
N GLU A 129 -5.79 1.73 -18.92
CA GLU A 129 -5.19 3.03 -18.58
C GLU A 129 -3.67 2.90 -18.40
N GLN A 130 -2.95 3.86 -19.00
CA GLN A 130 -1.51 4.03 -18.83
C GLN A 130 -1.23 4.72 -17.49
N VAL A 131 -0.22 4.23 -16.76
CA VAL A 131 0.07 4.72 -15.42
C VAL A 131 1.56 4.97 -15.23
N TRP A 132 1.88 5.94 -14.35
CA TRP A 132 3.18 6.07 -13.74
C TRP A 132 3.24 5.18 -12.50
N LEU A 133 4.25 4.34 -12.39
CA LEU A 133 4.53 3.54 -11.21
C LEU A 133 5.36 4.36 -10.23
N VAL A 134 4.94 4.41 -8.97
CA VAL A 134 5.56 5.29 -7.96
C VAL A 134 5.94 4.50 -6.70
N ASN A 135 6.93 5.02 -5.98
CA ASN A 135 7.32 4.52 -4.65
C ASN A 135 6.52 5.22 -3.52
N ASN A 136 6.90 4.96 -2.26
CA ASN A 136 6.28 5.57 -1.08
C ASN A 136 6.42 7.11 -1.02
N ASN A 137 7.42 7.67 -1.68
CA ASN A 137 7.66 9.11 -1.71
C ASN A 137 6.93 9.80 -2.87
N GLY A 138 6.19 9.06 -3.69
CA GLY A 138 5.57 9.58 -4.91
C GLY A 138 6.53 9.71 -6.10
N GLU A 139 7.79 9.30 -5.95
CA GLU A 139 8.77 9.35 -7.04
C GLU A 139 8.42 8.35 -8.13
N ARG A 140 8.47 8.79 -9.38
CA ARG A 140 8.21 7.95 -10.55
C ARG A 140 9.37 7.00 -10.78
N LEU A 141 9.06 5.71 -10.76
CA LEU A 141 10.03 4.64 -11.02
C LEU A 141 9.97 4.16 -12.46
N GLY A 142 8.81 4.30 -13.12
CA GLY A 142 8.60 3.83 -14.48
C GLY A 142 7.15 3.87 -14.89
N GLU A 143 6.83 3.11 -15.91
CA GLU A 143 5.52 3.08 -16.55
C GLU A 143 4.89 1.69 -16.52
N GLY A 144 3.57 1.67 -16.56
CA GLY A 144 2.80 0.45 -16.62
C GLY A 144 1.45 0.66 -17.29
N VAL A 145 0.74 -0.44 -17.44
CA VAL A 145 -0.65 -0.45 -17.91
C VAL A 145 -1.50 -1.26 -16.96
N VAL A 146 -2.69 -0.76 -16.67
CA VAL A 146 -3.70 -1.48 -15.88
C VAL A 146 -4.28 -2.59 -16.73
N GLU A 147 -3.88 -3.82 -16.47
CA GLU A 147 -4.40 -4.97 -17.23
C GLU A 147 -5.80 -5.38 -16.74
N LYS A 148 -6.02 -5.30 -15.45
CA LYS A 148 -7.27 -5.76 -14.85
C LYS A 148 -7.55 -5.07 -13.53
N ILE A 149 -8.82 -4.79 -13.27
CA ILE A 149 -9.31 -4.39 -11.95
C ILE A 149 -9.95 -5.61 -11.28
N LEU A 150 -9.41 -5.96 -10.14
CA LEU A 150 -9.83 -7.12 -9.35
C LEU A 150 -10.69 -6.62 -8.20
N HIS A 151 -11.93 -7.06 -8.18
CA HIS A 151 -12.90 -6.66 -7.18
C HIS A 151 -13.47 -7.89 -6.46
N LYS A 152 -13.51 -7.80 -5.14
CA LYS A 152 -14.24 -8.75 -4.29
C LYS A 152 -15.24 -7.95 -3.44
N PRO A 153 -16.46 -8.45 -3.22
CA PRO A 153 -17.44 -7.76 -2.38
C PRO A 153 -16.86 -7.41 -1.00
N ASN A 154 -17.08 -6.17 -0.56
CA ASN A 154 -16.61 -5.63 0.73
C ASN A 154 -15.10 -5.60 0.95
N ASN A 155 -14.31 -5.72 -0.11
CA ASN A 155 -12.86 -5.73 -0.04
C ASN A 155 -12.26 -4.55 -0.81
N THR A 156 -10.98 -4.29 -0.54
CA THR A 156 -10.18 -3.31 -1.28
C THR A 156 -10.15 -3.66 -2.78
N LEU A 157 -10.36 -2.66 -3.64
CA LEU A 157 -10.07 -2.79 -5.06
C LEU A 157 -8.57 -3.00 -5.26
N VAL A 158 -8.22 -3.93 -6.15
CA VAL A 158 -6.82 -4.21 -6.49
C VAL A 158 -6.63 -4.12 -7.99
N ALA A 159 -5.74 -3.25 -8.44
CA ALA A 159 -5.33 -3.20 -9.83
C ALA A 159 -4.19 -4.20 -10.08
N CYS A 160 -4.37 -5.03 -11.09
CA CYS A 160 -3.28 -5.79 -11.70
C CYS A 160 -2.63 -4.90 -12.75
N VAL A 161 -1.43 -4.41 -12.47
CA VAL A 161 -0.68 -3.51 -13.35
C VAL A 161 0.50 -4.27 -13.92
N LYS A 162 0.66 -4.25 -15.24
CA LYS A 162 1.85 -4.78 -15.91
C LYS A 162 2.87 -3.65 -16.06
N SER A 163 4.09 -3.88 -15.59
CA SER A 163 5.21 -2.98 -15.82
C SER A 163 5.64 -3.02 -17.29
N GLN A 164 6.04 -1.86 -17.81
CA GLN A 164 6.55 -1.71 -19.19
C GLN A 164 8.03 -1.31 -19.21
N THR A 165 8.51 -0.64 -18.16
CA THR A 165 9.85 -0.03 -18.16
C THR A 165 10.71 -0.43 -16.96
N ILE A 166 10.11 -0.96 -15.88
CA ILE A 166 10.83 -1.32 -14.67
C ILE A 166 11.30 -2.77 -14.75
N GLN A 167 12.57 -3.00 -14.49
CA GLN A 167 13.13 -4.35 -14.39
C GLN A 167 12.59 -5.11 -13.17
N ALA A 168 12.54 -6.44 -13.25
CA ALA A 168 11.98 -7.31 -12.23
C ALA A 168 12.52 -7.04 -10.82
N GLY A 169 13.83 -6.77 -10.67
CA GLY A 169 14.45 -6.49 -9.38
C GLY A 169 13.95 -5.22 -8.69
N ASP A 170 13.57 -4.21 -9.47
CA ASP A 170 13.11 -2.92 -8.95
C ASP A 170 11.60 -2.84 -8.76
N LEU A 171 10.83 -3.79 -9.32
CA LEU A 171 9.38 -3.83 -9.16
C LEU A 171 8.93 -3.81 -7.69
N THR A 172 9.72 -4.41 -6.81
CA THR A 172 9.41 -4.46 -5.37
C THR A 172 9.53 -3.10 -4.66
N LYS A 173 10.00 -2.06 -5.34
CA LYS A 173 10.04 -0.68 -4.83
C LYS A 173 8.73 0.07 -5.09
N VAL A 174 7.93 -0.39 -6.05
CA VAL A 174 6.64 0.23 -6.40
C VAL A 174 5.65 0.05 -5.25
N ARG A 175 4.94 1.12 -4.90
CA ARG A 175 3.90 1.15 -3.85
C ARG A 175 2.57 1.70 -4.33
N GLY A 176 2.53 2.27 -5.51
CA GLY A 176 1.32 2.82 -6.08
C GLY A 176 1.49 3.15 -7.54
N PHE A 177 0.45 3.76 -8.10
CA PHE A 177 0.50 4.25 -9.46
C PHE A 177 -0.37 5.51 -9.61
N ILE A 178 -0.13 6.28 -10.66
CA ILE A 178 -0.86 7.49 -11.01
C ILE A 178 -1.29 7.37 -12.47
N VAL A 179 -2.59 7.57 -12.74
CA VAL A 179 -3.12 7.52 -14.11
C VAL A 179 -2.60 8.72 -14.90
N LYS A 180 -1.95 8.47 -16.04
CA LYS A 180 -1.27 9.52 -16.83
C LYS A 180 -2.21 10.60 -17.34
N ASP A 181 -3.38 10.22 -17.82
CA ASP A 181 -4.34 11.17 -18.41
C ASP A 181 -4.96 12.11 -17.37
N LYS A 182 -5.03 11.68 -16.11
CA LYS A 182 -5.56 12.50 -15.01
C LYS A 182 -4.51 13.43 -14.40
N TYR A 183 -3.24 13.03 -14.46
CA TYR A 183 -2.12 13.75 -13.87
C TYR A 183 -0.91 13.72 -14.82
N PRO A 184 -0.97 14.49 -15.94
CA PRO A 184 0.04 14.43 -17.00
C PRO A 184 1.42 14.92 -16.55
N GLU A 185 1.48 15.82 -15.57
CA GLU A 185 2.73 16.37 -15.05
C GLU A 185 3.09 15.81 -13.66
N PRO A 186 4.38 15.78 -13.29
CA PRO A 186 4.78 15.44 -11.93
C PRO A 186 4.14 16.41 -10.96
N LEU A 187 3.54 15.88 -9.89
CA LEU A 187 3.22 16.70 -8.74
C LEU A 187 4.56 17.11 -8.11
N GLU A 188 4.96 18.37 -8.26
CA GLU A 188 6.06 18.93 -7.50
C GLU A 188 5.55 19.16 -6.06
N PHE A 189 6.13 18.46 -5.10
CA PHE A 189 5.85 18.59 -3.67
C PHE A 189 6.97 19.38 -2.99
#